data_4e05c8c0f715d205d5aaa38a2207a9c9
#
_entry.id   4e05c8c0f715d205d5aaa38a2207a9c9
#
_cell.length_a   1.000
_cell.length_b   1.000
_cell.length_c   1.000
_cell.angle_alpha   90.00
_cell.angle_beta   90.00
_cell.angle_gamma   90.00
#
_symmetry.space_group_name_H-M   'P 1'
#
loop_
_entity.id
_entity.type
_entity.pdbx_description
1 polymer ?
#
loop_
_entity_poly.entity_id
_entity_poly.type
_entity_poly.pdbx_seq_one_letter_code
_entity_poly.pdbx_strand_id
1 'polypeptide(L)'
;MATTLFSKKTLGLETAEPAVTPPPANANTTFVKKPKLAAAKSKKREIPEGLWTKCPKCGTMVFDKELDENLKVCTHCQHHFPISSRERIHSLVETCTFEEMDADMTSVDVLHFTGVASYTSKLQKYQQETGLKDAVITGLCNIGEHRVGLGVMDFKFLGGSMGSVVGEKLTRLIERTTEKGLPLIIISTSGGARMYEGMFSLMQMGKTCAALAYHGRARLPYLSVLTDPTMAGVMEIGRASCRERV
;
A
#
# COMPACT_ATOMS: atom_id res chain seq x y z
N MET A 1 38.18 29.97 20.84
CA MET A 1 39.26 29.97 19.86
C MET A 1 38.98 28.83 18.90
N ALA A 2 38.84 28.96 17.61
CA ALA A 2 38.94 30.01 16.64
C ALA A 2 37.89 29.78 15.55
N THR A 3 37.24 30.86 15.19
CA THR A 3 36.34 31.02 14.05
C THR A 3 37.17 31.12 12.77
N THR A 4 36.89 30.38 11.72
CA THR A 4 37.43 30.65 10.39
C THR A 4 36.30 30.90 9.40
N LEU A 5 36.21 32.17 9.03
CA LEU A 5 35.45 32.74 7.92
C LEU A 5 36.03 32.25 6.58
N PHE A 6 35.17 31.74 5.70
CA PHE A 6 35.48 31.61 4.27
C PHE A 6 34.92 32.81 3.51
N SER A 7 35.87 33.67 3.06
CA SER A 7 35.63 34.78 2.15
C SER A 7 35.61 34.26 0.71
N LYS A 8 34.52 34.50 -0.04
CA LYS A 8 34.47 34.31 -1.51
C LYS A 8 35.09 35.55 -2.18
N LYS A 9 36.24 35.38 -2.85
CA LYS A 9 36.79 36.31 -3.83
C LYS A 9 36.02 36.16 -5.14
N THR A 10 35.36 37.23 -5.56
CA THR A 10 34.85 37.41 -6.92
C THR A 10 35.97 37.98 -7.79
N LEU A 11 36.37 37.23 -8.80
CA LEU A 11 37.21 37.69 -9.90
C LEU A 11 36.30 38.33 -10.97
N GLY A 12 36.41 39.64 -11.13
CA GLY A 12 35.82 40.36 -12.23
C GLY A 12 36.66 40.11 -13.52
N LEU A 13 35.98 39.73 -14.56
CA LEU A 13 36.46 39.78 -15.93
C LEU A 13 35.50 40.69 -16.70
N GLU A 14 35.94 41.93 -16.94
CA GLU A 14 35.32 42.82 -17.92
C GLU A 14 35.75 42.37 -19.32
N THR A 15 34.78 41.93 -20.13
CA THR A 15 34.95 41.83 -21.58
C THR A 15 34.01 42.82 -22.25
N ALA A 16 34.57 43.81 -22.88
CA ALA A 16 33.90 44.81 -23.68
C ALA A 16 33.25 44.16 -24.92
N GLU A 17 31.92 44.26 -25.03
CA GLU A 17 31.23 43.93 -26.27
C GLU A 17 31.26 45.10 -27.25
N PRO A 18 31.47 44.85 -28.56
CA PRO A 18 31.39 45.90 -29.59
C PRO A 18 29.91 46.26 -29.84
N ALA A 19 29.65 47.54 -29.90
CA ALA A 19 28.35 48.14 -30.21
C ALA A 19 27.88 47.72 -31.62
N VAL A 20 26.79 46.94 -31.66
CA VAL A 20 26.06 46.63 -32.91
C VAL A 20 24.95 47.67 -33.09
N THR A 21 25.06 48.49 -34.12
CA THR A 21 24.03 49.44 -34.56
C THR A 21 22.80 48.66 -35.09
N PRO A 22 21.59 49.07 -34.74
CA PRO A 22 20.37 48.40 -35.26
C PRO A 22 20.12 48.80 -36.72
N PRO A 23 19.65 47.85 -37.56
CA PRO A 23 19.26 48.14 -38.94
C PRO A 23 17.95 48.94 -39.00
N PRO A 24 17.69 49.72 -40.07
CA PRO A 24 16.54 50.60 -40.16
C PRO A 24 15.21 49.85 -40.27
N ALA A 25 14.25 50.37 -39.52
CA ALA A 25 12.87 49.92 -39.59
C ALA A 25 12.23 50.34 -40.90
N ASN A 26 11.95 49.38 -41.79
CA ASN A 26 10.82 49.41 -42.73
C ASN A 26 10.80 48.17 -43.64
N ALA A 27 9.95 47.23 -43.31
CA ALA A 27 9.23 46.41 -44.30
C ALA A 27 8.04 45.75 -43.59
N ASN A 28 6.87 46.23 -43.88
CA ASN A 28 5.59 45.58 -43.51
C ASN A 28 5.52 44.21 -44.17
N THR A 29 6.03 43.18 -43.54
CA THR A 29 5.73 41.79 -43.90
C THR A 29 4.55 41.33 -43.07
N THR A 30 3.38 41.46 -43.59
CA THR A 30 2.16 40.86 -43.08
C THR A 30 2.30 39.35 -43.15
N PHE A 31 2.67 38.72 -42.04
CA PHE A 31 2.66 37.26 -41.89
C PHE A 31 1.20 36.80 -41.88
N VAL A 32 0.69 36.30 -43.01
CA VAL A 32 -0.58 35.60 -43.07
C VAL A 32 -0.41 34.27 -42.35
N LYS A 33 -0.96 34.16 -41.12
CA LYS A 33 -1.03 32.90 -40.41
C LYS A 33 -1.73 31.86 -41.27
N LYS A 34 -1.02 30.84 -41.73
CA LYS A 34 -1.67 29.69 -42.40
C LYS A 34 -2.72 29.09 -41.46
N PRO A 35 -3.93 28.78 -41.98
CA PRO A 35 -4.95 28.16 -41.15
C PRO A 35 -4.39 26.86 -40.55
N LYS A 36 -4.50 26.70 -39.23
CA LYS A 36 -4.17 25.42 -38.57
C LYS A 36 -5.08 24.35 -39.18
N LEU A 37 -4.50 23.40 -39.88
CA LEU A 37 -5.20 22.17 -40.26
C LEU A 37 -5.83 21.60 -38.99
N ALA A 38 -7.18 21.54 -38.98
CA ALA A 38 -7.89 20.85 -37.92
C ALA A 38 -7.42 19.40 -37.93
N ALA A 39 -6.65 19.04 -36.87
CA ALA A 39 -6.26 17.65 -36.69
C ALA A 39 -7.52 16.80 -36.65
N ALA A 40 -7.69 15.92 -37.63
CA ALA A 40 -8.75 14.95 -37.62
C ALA A 40 -8.66 14.24 -36.25
N LYS A 41 -9.70 14.34 -35.44
CA LYS A 41 -9.85 13.60 -34.21
C LYS A 41 -9.87 12.13 -34.60
N SER A 42 -8.69 11.49 -34.66
CA SER A 42 -8.61 10.06 -34.69
C SER A 42 -9.29 9.59 -33.40
N LYS A 43 -10.43 8.92 -33.50
CA LYS A 43 -11.00 8.17 -32.40
C LYS A 43 -9.89 7.24 -31.92
N LYS A 44 -9.20 7.60 -30.81
CA LYS A 44 -8.38 6.64 -30.09
C LYS A 44 -9.31 5.46 -29.84
N ARG A 45 -9.01 4.31 -30.43
CA ARG A 45 -9.62 3.05 -30.03
C ARG A 45 -9.29 2.95 -28.56
N GLU A 46 -10.29 3.06 -27.69
CA GLU A 46 -10.15 2.72 -26.27
C GLU A 46 -9.79 1.24 -26.25
N ILE A 47 -8.52 0.97 -26.00
CA ILE A 47 -8.07 -0.37 -25.62
C ILE A 47 -8.76 -0.59 -24.27
N PRO A 48 -9.56 -1.65 -24.10
CA PRO A 48 -10.19 -1.93 -22.82
C PRO A 48 -9.12 -1.89 -21.73
N GLU A 49 -9.32 -1.04 -20.72
CA GLU A 49 -8.45 -0.99 -19.55
C GLU A 49 -8.46 -2.38 -18.89
N GLY A 50 -7.29 -2.89 -18.50
CA GLY A 50 -7.17 -4.17 -17.79
C GLY A 50 -6.82 -5.37 -18.66
N LEU A 51 -6.30 -5.18 -19.88
CA LEU A 51 -5.82 -6.30 -20.71
C LEU A 51 -4.31 -6.54 -20.60
N TRP A 52 -3.52 -5.49 -20.34
CA TRP A 52 -2.07 -5.56 -20.35
C TRP A 52 -1.47 -4.70 -19.26
N THR A 53 -0.59 -5.28 -18.46
CA THR A 53 0.17 -4.59 -17.41
C THR A 53 1.64 -4.53 -17.78
N LYS A 54 2.24 -3.33 -17.66
CA LYS A 54 3.67 -3.14 -17.88
C LYS A 54 4.45 -3.52 -16.62
N CYS A 55 5.37 -4.46 -16.73
CA CYS A 55 6.23 -4.83 -15.61
C CYS A 55 7.17 -3.67 -15.24
N PRO A 56 7.20 -3.23 -13.97
CA PRO A 56 8.05 -2.11 -13.55
C PRO A 56 9.55 -2.47 -13.56
N LYS A 57 9.91 -3.75 -13.46
CA LYS A 57 11.29 -4.20 -13.42
C LYS A 57 11.90 -4.40 -14.81
N CYS A 58 11.23 -5.09 -15.71
CA CYS A 58 11.78 -5.42 -17.05
C CYS A 58 11.16 -4.60 -18.17
N GLY A 59 10.09 -3.81 -17.91
CA GLY A 59 9.41 -2.99 -18.91
C GLY A 59 8.56 -3.77 -19.92
N THR A 60 8.52 -5.10 -19.84
CA THR A 60 7.74 -5.94 -20.74
C THR A 60 6.24 -5.80 -20.44
N MET A 61 5.42 -5.80 -21.50
CA MET A 61 3.97 -5.88 -21.38
C MET A 61 3.57 -7.33 -21.14
N VAL A 62 2.85 -7.58 -20.06
CA VAL A 62 2.34 -8.92 -19.70
C VAL A 62 0.81 -8.87 -19.77
N PHE A 63 0.21 -9.94 -20.29
CA PHE A 63 -1.24 -10.05 -20.34
C PHE A 63 -1.80 -10.32 -18.92
N ASP A 64 -2.82 -9.54 -18.50
CA ASP A 64 -3.29 -9.60 -17.12
C ASP A 64 -3.80 -10.98 -16.72
N LYS A 65 -4.44 -11.70 -17.66
CA LYS A 65 -4.90 -13.05 -17.39
C LYS A 65 -3.73 -14.03 -17.15
N GLU A 66 -2.65 -13.93 -17.94
CA GLU A 66 -1.45 -14.73 -17.74
C GLU A 66 -0.76 -14.38 -16.42
N LEU A 67 -0.79 -13.09 -16.04
CA LEU A 67 -0.28 -12.63 -14.76
C LEU A 67 -1.09 -13.19 -13.58
N ASP A 68 -2.42 -13.29 -13.73
CA ASP A 68 -3.31 -13.88 -12.73
C ASP A 68 -3.09 -15.38 -12.58
N GLU A 69 -2.98 -16.10 -13.68
CA GLU A 69 -2.68 -17.54 -13.71
C GLU A 69 -1.30 -17.84 -13.08
N ASN A 70 -0.33 -16.93 -13.24
CA ASN A 70 1.00 -17.04 -12.65
C ASN A 70 1.13 -16.36 -11.28
N LEU A 71 0.05 -16.27 -10.50
CA LEU A 71 0.02 -15.71 -9.14
C LEU A 71 0.64 -14.31 -9.03
N LYS A 72 0.39 -13.44 -10.02
CA LYS A 72 0.92 -12.08 -10.10
C LYS A 72 2.45 -12.00 -10.14
N VAL A 73 3.10 -13.00 -10.72
CA VAL A 73 4.55 -13.03 -10.96
C VAL A 73 4.85 -12.83 -12.44
N CYS A 74 5.75 -11.89 -12.75
CA CYS A 74 6.16 -11.64 -14.13
C CYS A 74 6.84 -12.88 -14.74
N THR A 75 6.34 -13.36 -15.86
CA THR A 75 6.88 -14.53 -16.58
C THR A 75 8.29 -14.32 -17.13
N HIS A 76 8.68 -13.04 -17.39
CA HIS A 76 9.99 -12.71 -17.96
C HIS A 76 11.10 -12.49 -16.93
N CYS A 77 10.82 -11.79 -15.82
CA CYS A 77 11.85 -11.39 -14.87
C CYS A 77 11.58 -11.83 -13.44
N GLN A 78 10.51 -12.58 -13.21
CA GLN A 78 10.09 -13.07 -11.90
C GLN A 78 9.84 -11.94 -10.88
N HIS A 79 9.48 -10.76 -11.36
CA HIS A 79 9.05 -9.68 -10.47
C HIS A 79 7.66 -10.00 -9.90
N HIS A 80 7.53 -9.93 -8.57
CA HIS A 80 6.27 -10.12 -7.88
C HIS A 80 5.48 -8.82 -7.85
N PHE A 81 4.26 -8.83 -8.37
CA PHE A 81 3.34 -7.71 -8.27
C PHE A 81 2.58 -7.73 -6.94
N PRO A 82 2.07 -6.57 -6.47
CA PRO A 82 1.23 -6.53 -5.29
C PRO A 82 -0.05 -7.36 -5.48
N ILE A 83 -0.39 -8.16 -4.49
CA ILE A 83 -1.60 -8.99 -4.45
C ILE A 83 -2.56 -8.40 -3.42
N SER A 84 -3.85 -8.31 -3.74
CA SER A 84 -4.88 -7.89 -2.79
C SER A 84 -5.14 -8.95 -1.72
N SER A 85 -5.74 -8.54 -0.60
CA SER A 85 -6.09 -9.47 0.48
C SER A 85 -7.04 -10.59 0.01
N ARG A 86 -8.02 -10.27 -0.83
CA ARG A 86 -8.98 -11.25 -1.37
C ARG A 86 -8.32 -12.26 -2.31
N GLU A 87 -7.45 -11.80 -3.22
CA GLU A 87 -6.67 -12.68 -4.10
C GLU A 87 -5.76 -13.61 -3.31
N ARG A 88 -5.13 -13.10 -2.25
CA ARG A 88 -4.28 -13.89 -1.36
C ARG A 88 -5.06 -14.94 -0.59
N ILE A 89 -6.23 -14.60 -0.05
CA ILE A 89 -7.11 -15.56 0.60
C ILE A 89 -7.51 -16.66 -0.40
N HIS A 90 -7.93 -16.26 -1.60
CA HIS A 90 -8.33 -17.21 -2.64
C HIS A 90 -7.18 -18.16 -3.06
N SER A 91 -5.93 -17.70 -3.03
CA SER A 91 -4.77 -18.53 -3.39
C SER A 91 -4.33 -19.51 -2.31
N LEU A 92 -4.68 -19.26 -1.03
CA LEU A 92 -4.21 -20.06 0.10
C LEU A 92 -5.29 -20.99 0.67
N VAL A 93 -6.53 -20.57 0.59
CA VAL A 93 -7.65 -21.20 1.28
C VAL A 93 -8.42 -22.12 0.34
N GLU A 94 -8.85 -23.26 0.83
CA GLU A 94 -9.72 -24.14 0.08
C GLU A 94 -11.06 -23.47 -0.25
N THR A 95 -11.54 -23.73 -1.45
CA THR A 95 -12.78 -23.13 -1.97
C THR A 95 -13.94 -23.30 -0.98
N CYS A 96 -14.65 -22.20 -0.70
CA CYS A 96 -15.83 -22.15 0.16
C CYS A 96 -15.59 -22.47 1.66
N THR A 97 -14.34 -22.47 2.14
CA THR A 97 -14.07 -22.74 3.57
C THR A 97 -13.80 -21.48 4.40
N PHE A 98 -13.65 -20.32 3.76
CA PHE A 98 -13.37 -19.07 4.45
C PHE A 98 -14.63 -18.47 5.10
N GLU A 99 -14.64 -18.43 6.42
CA GLU A 99 -15.67 -17.80 7.24
C GLU A 99 -15.15 -16.43 7.71
N GLU A 100 -15.53 -15.34 7.01
CA GLU A 100 -15.10 -13.99 7.38
C GLU A 100 -15.69 -13.58 8.73
N MET A 101 -14.86 -12.99 9.59
CA MET A 101 -15.24 -12.46 10.90
C MET A 101 -15.25 -10.95 10.90
N ASP A 102 -16.19 -10.36 11.63
CA ASP A 102 -16.28 -8.91 11.84
C ASP A 102 -16.25 -8.09 10.52
N ALA A 103 -16.90 -8.61 9.47
CA ALA A 103 -16.86 -8.03 8.11
C ALA A 103 -17.35 -6.57 8.06
N ASP A 104 -18.31 -6.21 8.89
CA ASP A 104 -18.95 -4.88 8.90
C ASP A 104 -18.21 -3.85 9.77
N MET A 105 -17.16 -4.26 10.48
CA MET A 105 -16.42 -3.36 11.37
C MET A 105 -15.66 -2.31 10.58
N THR A 106 -15.88 -1.04 10.90
CA THR A 106 -15.27 0.11 10.22
C THR A 106 -14.72 1.11 11.22
N SER A 107 -13.61 1.78 10.84
CA SER A 107 -13.00 2.83 11.66
C SER A 107 -13.90 4.07 11.77
N VAL A 108 -13.86 4.72 12.93
CA VAL A 108 -14.59 5.96 13.23
C VAL A 108 -13.59 7.07 13.53
N ASP A 109 -13.85 8.26 13.01
CA ASP A 109 -13.02 9.45 13.27
C ASP A 109 -13.38 10.07 14.64
N VAL A 110 -12.76 9.55 15.70
CA VAL A 110 -12.97 10.02 17.09
C VAL A 110 -12.26 11.35 17.35
N LEU A 111 -11.14 11.60 16.66
CA LEU A 111 -10.30 12.78 16.88
C LEU A 111 -10.68 13.96 15.99
N HIS A 112 -11.63 13.78 15.07
CA HIS A 112 -12.00 14.78 14.05
C HIS A 112 -10.78 15.30 13.28
N PHE A 113 -9.88 14.36 12.91
CA PHE A 113 -8.62 14.72 12.30
C PHE A 113 -8.81 15.28 10.90
N THR A 114 -8.31 16.50 10.71
CA THR A 114 -8.33 17.19 9.43
C THR A 114 -6.91 17.58 9.04
N GLY A 115 -6.40 16.95 7.97
CA GLY A 115 -5.14 17.31 7.33
C GLY A 115 -5.42 17.97 5.97
N VAL A 116 -4.82 17.47 4.89
CA VAL A 116 -5.14 17.89 3.50
C VAL A 116 -6.59 17.53 3.14
N ALA A 117 -7.11 16.43 3.71
CA ALA A 117 -8.51 16.02 3.64
C ALA A 117 -8.92 15.43 5.00
N SER A 118 -10.22 15.44 5.32
CA SER A 118 -10.73 14.85 6.56
C SER A 118 -10.52 13.33 6.55
N TYR A 119 -10.31 12.74 7.72
CA TYR A 119 -10.15 11.29 7.84
C TYR A 119 -11.38 10.53 7.34
N THR A 120 -12.57 11.01 7.67
CA THR A 120 -13.84 10.43 7.21
C THR A 120 -13.94 10.37 5.68
N SER A 121 -13.58 11.46 4.98
CA SER A 121 -13.57 11.48 3.50
C SER A 121 -12.61 10.45 2.92
N LYS A 122 -11.44 10.30 3.54
CA LYS A 122 -10.45 9.30 3.11
C LYS A 122 -10.95 7.88 3.34
N LEU A 123 -11.54 7.59 4.49
CA LEU A 123 -12.14 6.27 4.75
C LEU A 123 -13.17 5.91 3.69
N GLN A 124 -14.11 6.81 3.42
CA GLN A 124 -15.15 6.59 2.40
C GLN A 124 -14.56 6.35 1.02
N LYS A 125 -13.57 7.14 0.62
CA LYS A 125 -12.87 6.98 -0.65
C LYS A 125 -12.25 5.58 -0.77
N TYR A 126 -11.44 5.17 0.21
CA TYR A 126 -10.77 3.86 0.16
C TYR A 126 -11.73 2.69 0.29
N GLN A 127 -12.82 2.84 1.03
CA GLN A 127 -13.90 1.84 1.07
C GLN A 127 -14.56 1.65 -0.31
N GLN A 128 -14.79 2.73 -1.05
CA GLN A 128 -15.34 2.68 -2.41
C GLN A 128 -14.35 2.08 -3.42
N GLU A 129 -13.06 2.45 -3.33
CA GLU A 129 -12.02 1.99 -4.26
C GLU A 129 -11.65 0.52 -4.06
N THR A 130 -11.61 0.05 -2.81
CA THR A 130 -11.14 -1.31 -2.48
C THR A 130 -12.27 -2.30 -2.22
N GLY A 131 -13.47 -1.82 -1.92
CA GLY A 131 -14.58 -2.65 -1.47
C GLY A 131 -14.40 -3.26 -0.07
N LEU A 132 -13.34 -2.83 0.66
CA LEU A 132 -13.05 -3.26 2.02
C LEU A 132 -13.60 -2.27 3.04
N LYS A 133 -13.94 -2.72 4.23
CA LYS A 133 -14.36 -1.86 5.35
C LYS A 133 -13.17 -1.27 6.09
N ASP A 134 -12.07 -2.00 6.19
CA ASP A 134 -10.78 -1.55 6.75
C ASP A 134 -9.62 -2.39 6.17
N ALA A 135 -8.38 -2.09 6.56
CA ALA A 135 -7.16 -2.63 5.98
C ALA A 135 -6.85 -4.11 6.31
N VAL A 136 -7.77 -4.84 6.90
CA VAL A 136 -7.60 -6.26 7.24
C VAL A 136 -8.87 -7.06 7.04
N ILE A 137 -8.72 -8.27 6.49
CA ILE A 137 -9.74 -9.31 6.47
C ILE A 137 -9.31 -10.40 7.46
N THR A 138 -10.22 -10.82 8.32
CA THR A 138 -10.00 -11.86 9.32
C THR A 138 -11.05 -12.93 9.21
N GLY A 139 -10.68 -14.19 9.42
CA GLY A 139 -11.63 -15.29 9.34
C GLY A 139 -11.04 -16.63 9.76
N LEU A 140 -11.88 -17.63 9.79
CA LEU A 140 -11.49 -19.03 9.97
C LEU A 140 -11.57 -19.74 8.61
N CYS A 141 -10.62 -20.61 8.32
CA CYS A 141 -10.56 -21.31 7.04
C CYS A 141 -9.84 -22.65 7.16
N ASN A 142 -9.88 -23.42 6.09
CA ASN A 142 -9.06 -24.61 5.94
C ASN A 142 -7.93 -24.34 4.97
N ILE A 143 -6.72 -24.74 5.35
CA ILE A 143 -5.54 -24.75 4.49
C ILE A 143 -5.01 -26.20 4.49
N GLY A 144 -5.20 -26.91 3.40
CA GLY A 144 -5.06 -28.36 3.38
C GLY A 144 -5.99 -29.01 4.41
N GLU A 145 -5.51 -29.95 5.16
CA GLU A 145 -6.31 -30.67 6.17
C GLU A 145 -6.48 -29.90 7.50
N HIS A 146 -5.90 -28.69 7.60
CA HIS A 146 -5.83 -27.95 8.86
C HIS A 146 -6.82 -26.78 8.89
N ARG A 147 -7.66 -26.73 9.94
CA ARG A 147 -8.45 -25.55 10.25
C ARG A 147 -7.60 -24.52 10.97
N VAL A 148 -7.58 -23.29 10.47
CA VAL A 148 -6.71 -22.22 10.97
C VAL A 148 -7.47 -20.89 11.09
N GLY A 149 -6.96 -20.00 11.94
CA GLY A 149 -7.33 -18.59 11.90
C GLY A 149 -6.41 -17.86 10.92
N LEU A 150 -6.99 -17.09 10.03
CA LEU A 150 -6.28 -16.35 8.99
C LEU A 150 -6.60 -14.85 9.06
N GLY A 151 -5.58 -14.02 9.23
CA GLY A 151 -5.67 -12.57 9.10
C GLY A 151 -4.82 -12.09 7.93
N VAL A 152 -5.42 -11.36 6.97
CA VAL A 152 -4.71 -10.84 5.79
C VAL A 152 -4.90 -9.34 5.70
N MET A 153 -3.82 -8.59 5.77
CA MET A 153 -3.84 -7.14 5.58
C MET A 153 -3.80 -6.78 4.10
N ASP A 154 -4.34 -5.61 3.76
CA ASP A 154 -4.37 -5.09 2.39
C ASP A 154 -3.70 -3.71 2.32
N PHE A 155 -2.65 -3.61 1.50
CA PHE A 155 -1.92 -2.36 1.33
C PHE A 155 -2.71 -1.30 0.54
N LYS A 156 -3.67 -1.72 -0.29
CA LYS A 156 -4.50 -0.79 -1.08
C LYS A 156 -5.39 0.08 -0.19
N PHE A 157 -5.76 -0.40 1.01
CA PHE A 157 -6.54 0.38 1.97
C PHE A 157 -5.64 1.23 2.87
N LEU A 158 -5.57 2.53 2.64
CA LEU A 158 -4.76 3.49 3.41
C LEU A 158 -3.30 3.04 3.64
N GLY A 159 -2.66 2.40 2.64
CA GLY A 159 -1.31 1.85 2.78
C GLY A 159 -1.20 0.71 3.79
N GLY A 160 -2.26 -0.04 4.04
CA GLY A 160 -2.27 -1.10 5.04
C GLY A 160 -2.05 -0.58 6.47
N SER A 161 -2.32 0.70 6.74
CA SER A 161 -2.01 1.31 8.03
C SER A 161 -2.83 0.70 9.16
N MET A 162 -2.15 0.39 10.28
CA MET A 162 -2.76 -0.18 11.46
C MET A 162 -3.56 0.88 12.22
N GLY A 163 -4.87 0.77 12.20
CA GLY A 163 -5.81 1.56 12.99
C GLY A 163 -6.50 0.73 14.08
N SER A 164 -7.41 1.36 14.80
CA SER A 164 -8.18 0.74 15.89
C SER A 164 -8.92 -0.52 15.45
N VAL A 165 -9.57 -0.47 14.27
CA VAL A 165 -10.31 -1.61 13.73
C VAL A 165 -9.38 -2.75 13.30
N VAL A 166 -8.24 -2.44 12.69
CA VAL A 166 -7.25 -3.48 12.35
C VAL A 166 -6.80 -4.22 13.59
N GLY A 167 -6.42 -3.48 14.64
CA GLY A 167 -6.00 -4.08 15.90
C GLY A 167 -7.12 -4.88 16.58
N GLU A 168 -8.36 -4.36 16.57
CA GLU A 168 -9.51 -5.07 17.13
C GLU A 168 -9.82 -6.37 16.40
N LYS A 169 -9.92 -6.35 15.07
CA LYS A 169 -10.17 -7.55 14.26
C LYS A 169 -9.10 -8.62 14.48
N LEU A 170 -7.83 -8.23 14.50
CA LEU A 170 -6.73 -9.15 14.77
C LEU A 170 -6.82 -9.72 16.18
N THR A 171 -7.09 -8.89 17.19
CA THR A 171 -7.25 -9.33 18.58
C THR A 171 -8.36 -10.37 18.71
N ARG A 172 -9.54 -10.07 18.16
CA ARG A 172 -10.67 -11.02 18.18
C ARG A 172 -10.37 -12.32 17.44
N LEU A 173 -9.66 -12.25 16.31
CA LEU A 173 -9.21 -13.46 15.61
C LEU A 173 -8.30 -14.31 16.50
N ILE A 174 -7.30 -13.67 17.15
CA ILE A 174 -6.35 -14.34 18.04
C ILE A 174 -7.08 -15.00 19.22
N GLU A 175 -7.98 -14.27 19.88
CA GLU A 175 -8.78 -14.79 21.01
C GLU A 175 -9.65 -15.97 20.57
N ARG A 176 -10.38 -15.83 19.45
CA ARG A 176 -11.24 -16.89 18.91
C ARG A 176 -10.46 -18.14 18.51
N THR A 177 -9.27 -17.99 17.91
CA THR A 177 -8.40 -19.12 17.56
C THR A 177 -7.85 -19.80 18.81
N THR A 178 -7.53 -19.02 19.82
CA THR A 178 -7.05 -19.54 21.11
C THR A 178 -8.14 -20.36 21.81
N GLU A 179 -9.36 -19.83 21.88
CA GLU A 179 -10.51 -20.54 22.48
C GLU A 179 -10.82 -21.86 21.77
N LYS A 180 -10.65 -21.88 20.43
CA LYS A 180 -10.91 -23.09 19.63
C LYS A 180 -9.71 -24.04 19.54
N GLY A 181 -8.56 -23.68 20.10
CA GLY A 181 -7.33 -24.49 20.01
C GLY A 181 -6.77 -24.58 18.58
N LEU A 182 -6.95 -23.55 17.76
CA LEU A 182 -6.54 -23.53 16.35
C LEU A 182 -5.21 -22.78 16.16
N PRO A 183 -4.39 -23.18 15.18
CA PRO A 183 -3.24 -22.40 14.75
C PRO A 183 -3.68 -21.06 14.10
N LEU A 184 -2.81 -20.06 14.20
CA LEU A 184 -3.04 -18.71 13.70
C LEU A 184 -2.01 -18.35 12.65
N ILE A 185 -2.48 -17.74 11.55
CA ILE A 185 -1.64 -17.20 10.46
C ILE A 185 -2.02 -15.74 10.26
N ILE A 186 -1.04 -14.83 10.35
CA ILE A 186 -1.25 -13.41 10.04
C ILE A 186 -0.29 -13.01 8.93
N ILE A 187 -0.86 -12.53 7.82
CA ILE A 187 -0.11 -12.01 6.67
C ILE A 187 -0.17 -10.49 6.73
N SER A 188 0.96 -9.89 7.06
CA SER A 188 1.08 -8.46 7.28
C SER A 188 1.61 -7.75 6.06
N THR A 189 0.96 -6.64 5.70
CA THR A 189 1.45 -5.64 4.76
C THR A 189 1.04 -4.27 5.28
N SER A 190 1.99 -3.36 5.50
CA SER A 190 1.67 -2.09 6.15
C SER A 190 2.73 -1.02 5.97
N GLY A 191 2.29 0.22 5.82
CA GLY A 191 3.12 1.41 5.95
C GLY A 191 3.36 1.86 7.41
N GLY A 192 2.72 1.20 8.40
CA GLY A 192 2.87 1.51 9.82
C GLY A 192 1.57 1.92 10.53
N ALA A 193 1.71 2.59 11.68
CA ALA A 193 0.57 3.05 12.47
C ALA A 193 -0.22 4.16 11.75
N ARG A 194 -1.55 4.12 11.85
CA ARG A 194 -2.46 5.08 11.22
C ARG A 194 -2.43 6.41 11.95
N MET A 195 -1.78 7.42 11.38
CA MET A 195 -1.60 8.73 12.01
C MET A 195 -2.91 9.47 12.31
N TYR A 196 -3.96 9.24 11.52
CA TYR A 196 -5.27 9.87 11.70
C TYR A 196 -5.95 9.51 13.01
N GLU A 197 -5.62 8.38 13.58
CA GLU A 197 -6.16 7.88 14.85
C GLU A 197 -5.22 8.15 16.05
N GLY A 198 -4.06 8.77 15.83
CA GLY A 198 -3.13 9.14 16.88
C GLY A 198 -2.75 8.00 17.81
N MET A 199 -2.92 8.19 19.12
CA MET A 199 -2.61 7.20 20.15
C MET A 199 -3.41 5.90 20.03
N PHE A 200 -4.64 5.94 19.49
CA PHE A 200 -5.45 4.75 19.33
C PHE A 200 -4.79 3.74 18.40
N SER A 201 -4.11 4.19 17.35
CA SER A 201 -3.37 3.28 16.46
C SER A 201 -2.12 2.70 17.12
N LEU A 202 -1.41 3.47 17.94
CA LEU A 202 -0.22 2.97 18.66
C LEU A 202 -0.59 1.94 19.72
N MET A 203 -1.69 2.14 20.44
CA MET A 203 -2.17 1.20 21.45
C MET A 203 -2.56 -0.16 20.89
N GLN A 204 -2.84 -0.26 19.58
CA GLN A 204 -3.15 -1.55 18.95
C GLN A 204 -1.96 -2.52 18.97
N MET A 205 -0.73 -2.01 18.93
CA MET A 205 0.47 -2.87 19.07
C MET A 205 0.49 -3.59 20.42
N GLY A 206 0.27 -2.86 21.51
CA GLY A 206 0.19 -3.47 22.85
C GLY A 206 -0.95 -4.48 22.98
N LYS A 207 -2.12 -4.14 22.41
CA LYS A 207 -3.32 -4.97 22.43
C LYS A 207 -3.11 -6.30 21.68
N THR A 208 -2.62 -6.26 20.47
CA THR A 208 -2.36 -7.46 19.66
C THR A 208 -1.23 -8.32 20.26
N CYS A 209 -0.16 -7.71 20.80
CA CYS A 209 0.89 -8.43 21.50
C CYS A 209 0.38 -9.15 22.75
N ALA A 210 -0.52 -8.53 23.53
CA ALA A 210 -1.13 -9.18 24.69
C ALA A 210 -1.97 -10.41 24.30
N ALA A 211 -2.78 -10.29 23.22
CA ALA A 211 -3.55 -11.40 22.69
C ALA A 211 -2.65 -12.54 22.17
N LEU A 212 -1.55 -12.22 21.45
CA LEU A 212 -0.57 -13.20 21.00
C LEU A 212 0.16 -13.88 22.17
N ALA A 213 0.45 -13.15 23.24
CA ALA A 213 1.02 -13.75 24.45
C ALA A 213 0.06 -14.75 25.10
N TYR A 214 -1.25 -14.46 25.07
CA TYR A 214 -2.28 -15.38 25.53
C TYR A 214 -2.33 -16.65 24.65
N HIS A 215 -2.31 -16.48 23.33
CA HIS A 215 -2.23 -17.58 22.35
C HIS A 215 -0.99 -18.46 22.57
N GLY A 216 0.17 -17.84 22.79
CA GLY A 216 1.42 -18.54 23.08
C GLY A 216 1.40 -19.31 24.40
N ARG A 217 0.70 -18.83 25.45
CA ARG A 217 0.50 -19.57 26.71
C ARG A 217 -0.33 -20.84 26.49
N ALA A 218 -1.26 -20.81 25.56
CA ALA A 218 -2.02 -21.98 25.15
C ALA A 218 -1.19 -22.98 24.31
N ARG A 219 0.08 -22.67 24.01
CA ARG A 219 1.01 -23.47 23.19
C ARG A 219 0.49 -23.76 21.79
N LEU A 220 -0.25 -22.82 21.21
CA LEU A 220 -0.78 -22.92 19.85
C LEU A 220 0.19 -22.30 18.85
N PRO A 221 0.31 -22.87 17.64
CA PRO A 221 1.19 -22.33 16.60
C PRO A 221 0.74 -20.96 16.11
N TYR A 222 1.69 -20.05 15.96
CA TYR A 222 1.51 -18.76 15.33
C TYR A 222 2.52 -18.57 14.21
N LEU A 223 2.03 -18.32 12.99
CA LEU A 223 2.82 -18.01 11.80
C LEU A 223 2.63 -16.55 11.42
N SER A 224 3.69 -15.78 11.48
CA SER A 224 3.73 -14.40 11.01
C SER A 224 4.40 -14.34 9.64
N VAL A 225 3.65 -13.92 8.63
CA VAL A 225 4.14 -13.75 7.26
C VAL A 225 4.25 -12.26 6.97
N LEU A 226 5.48 -11.78 6.81
CA LEU A 226 5.74 -10.39 6.45
C LEU A 226 5.87 -10.26 4.94
N THR A 227 5.05 -9.42 4.33
CA THR A 227 5.11 -9.15 2.88
C THR A 227 5.68 -7.76 2.61
N ASP A 228 6.09 -7.51 1.38
CA ASP A 228 6.62 -6.20 0.95
C ASP A 228 5.45 -5.32 0.41
N PRO A 229 5.28 -4.10 0.98
CA PRO A 229 6.00 -3.54 2.12
C PRO A 229 5.38 -3.89 3.47
N THR A 230 6.21 -4.14 4.49
CA THR A 230 5.79 -4.18 5.90
C THR A 230 6.76 -3.34 6.73
N MET A 231 6.27 -2.23 7.29
CA MET A 231 7.10 -1.21 7.93
C MET A 231 6.65 -0.91 9.36
N ALA A 232 7.54 -0.25 10.11
CA ALA A 232 7.33 0.29 11.45
C ALA A 232 6.80 -0.76 12.45
N GLY A 233 5.94 -0.35 13.38
CA GLY A 233 5.45 -1.19 14.47
C GLY A 233 4.72 -2.46 14.04
N VAL A 234 4.18 -2.53 12.83
CA VAL A 234 3.54 -3.76 12.32
C VAL A 234 4.58 -4.86 12.06
N MET A 235 5.77 -4.50 11.60
CA MET A 235 6.89 -5.44 11.46
C MET A 235 7.35 -5.97 12.84
N GLU A 236 7.32 -5.14 13.87
CA GLU A 236 7.71 -5.53 15.22
C GLU A 236 6.72 -6.50 15.86
N ILE A 237 5.41 -6.35 15.63
CA ILE A 237 4.40 -7.31 16.09
C ILE A 237 4.71 -8.70 15.54
N GLY A 238 5.00 -8.82 14.24
CA GLY A 238 5.41 -10.08 13.64
C GLY A 238 6.72 -10.62 14.21
N ARG A 239 7.68 -9.75 14.51
CA ARG A 239 9.03 -10.10 14.95
C ARG A 239 9.15 -10.43 16.44
N ALA A 240 8.46 -9.65 17.31
CA ALA A 240 8.49 -9.82 18.75
C ALA A 240 7.75 -11.09 19.22
N SER A 241 6.76 -11.54 18.44
CA SER A 241 5.95 -12.72 18.76
C SER A 241 6.58 -14.04 18.31
N CYS A 242 7.53 -14.02 17.38
CA CYS A 242 8.27 -15.20 16.94
C CYS A 242 9.37 -15.52 17.95
N ARG A 243 9.09 -16.35 18.95
CA ARG A 243 10.09 -16.87 19.90
C ARG A 243 11.04 -17.89 19.29
N GLU A 244 10.71 -18.47 18.16
CA GLU A 244 11.56 -19.40 17.43
C GLU A 244 11.92 -18.80 16.06
N ARG A 245 13.21 -18.52 15.91
CA ARG A 245 13.80 -18.31 14.60
C ARG A 245 14.12 -19.69 14.03
N VAL A 246 13.42 -20.07 13.00
CA VAL A 246 13.86 -21.17 12.14
C VAL A 246 14.87 -20.61 11.16
#